data_e7e979b891624d615950b89b0fe7ce11
#
_entry.id   e7e979b891624d615950b89b0fe7ce11
#
_cell.length_a   1.000
_cell.length_b   1.000
_cell.length_c   1.000
_cell.angle_alpha   90.00
_cell.angle_beta   90.00
_cell.angle_gamma   90.00
#
_symmetry.space_group_name_H-M   'P 1'
#
loop_
_entity.id
_entity.type
_entity.pdbx_description
1 polymer ?
#
loop_
_entity_poly.entity_id
_entity_poly.type
_entity_poly.pdbx_seq_one_letter_code
_entity_poly.pdbx_strand_id
1 'polypeptide(L)'
;MKKTGKYIAGMLLAMGMSLAGAVSGFAAPDPGTDLNVENVRWDGDSGSGTWTDNTSARYYQVKLYRNDSSVMSTVSVYDNSYDFAGHMTRRGNYCFMVRAVGSGSAKGEWVSSDTMFLTAEEADDLSYDYRH
;
A
#
# COMPACT_ATOMS: atom_id res chain seq x y z
N MET A 1 -8.12 -1.45 18.61
CA MET A 1 -7.05 -1.33 18.46
C MET A 1 -6.40 -0.09 18.55
N LYS A 2 -5.59 0.03 19.43
CA LYS A 2 -4.84 1.13 19.60
C LYS A 2 -4.12 1.52 18.39
N LYS A 3 -3.82 0.64 17.56
CA LYS A 3 -3.09 1.01 16.41
C LYS A 3 -3.79 1.95 15.53
N THR A 4 -5.03 1.84 15.50
CA THR A 4 -5.81 2.62 14.62
C THR A 4 -5.57 4.09 14.72
N GLY A 5 -5.57 4.58 15.87
CA GLY A 5 -5.44 6.00 15.99
C GLY A 5 -4.13 6.53 15.50
N LYS A 6 -3.14 5.77 15.62
CA LYS A 6 -1.89 6.24 15.19
C LYS A 6 -1.77 6.36 13.73
N TYR A 7 -2.27 5.43 13.08
CA TYR A 7 -2.13 5.45 11.69
C TYR A 7 -2.72 6.67 11.13
N ILE A 8 -3.86 6.94 11.52
CA ILE A 8 -4.55 8.05 10.99
C ILE A 8 -3.74 9.28 10.96
N ALA A 9 -3.11 9.56 12.00
CA ALA A 9 -2.34 10.75 12.03
C ALA A 9 -1.25 10.71 10.99
N GLY A 10 -0.57 9.67 10.97
CA GLY A 10 0.52 9.60 10.07
C GLY A 10 0.09 9.66 8.66
N MET A 11 -0.98 9.02 8.40
CA MET A 11 -1.43 8.99 7.11
C MET A 11 -1.77 10.33 6.57
N LEU A 12 -2.41 11.06 7.34
CA LEU A 12 -2.79 12.34 6.87
C LEU A 12 -1.64 13.10 6.30
N LEU A 13 -0.60 13.03 6.91
CA LEU A 13 0.52 13.71 6.41
C LEU A 13 0.92 13.20 5.08
N ALA A 14 1.12 12.00 5.02
CA ALA A 14 1.58 11.43 3.82
C ALA A 14 0.65 11.82 2.72
N MET A 15 -0.55 11.75 3.00
CA MET A 15 -1.48 12.07 2.00
C MET A 15 -1.32 13.47 1.54
N GLY A 16 -1.25 14.28 2.44
CA GLY A 16 -1.20 15.62 2.05
C GLY A 16 -0.15 15.84 1.01
N MET A 17 0.84 15.20 1.20
CA MET A 17 1.87 15.38 0.31
C MET A 17 1.52 14.92 -1.01
N SER A 18 1.01 13.83 -1.03
CA SER A 18 0.81 13.25 -2.29
C SER A 18 0.07 14.16 -3.13
N LEU A 19 -0.75 14.84 -2.53
CA LEU A 19 -1.53 15.66 -3.30
C LEU A 19 -0.77 16.51 -4.12
N ALA A 20 0.13 16.89 -3.56
CA ALA A 20 0.81 17.74 -4.35
C ALA A 20 1.00 17.18 -5.63
N GLY A 21 0.84 16.17 -5.52
CA GLY A 21 1.11 15.57 -6.77
C GLY A 21 0.39 16.25 -7.69
N ALA A 22 -0.29 16.72 -7.10
CA ALA A 22 -1.01 17.29 -7.98
C ALA A 22 -0.33 17.65 -9.09
N VAL A 23 0.55 17.66 -8.83
CA VAL A 23 1.26 17.87 -9.84
C VAL A 23 0.66 17.46 -10.85
N SER A 24 0.24 16.65 -10.51
CA SER A 24 -0.47 16.19 -11.38
C SER A 24 -0.89 17.09 -12.36
N GLY A 25 -1.22 17.98 -11.98
CA GLY A 25 -1.75 18.79 -12.91
C GLY A 25 -1.07 18.74 -14.18
N PHE A 26 0.05 18.90 -14.18
CA PHE A 26 0.59 19.00 -15.40
C PHE A 26 0.76 17.77 -16.12
N ALA A 27 0.60 16.84 -15.54
CA ALA A 27 0.85 15.67 -16.27
C ALA A 27 -0.31 15.43 -17.11
N ALA A 28 -0.83 16.25 -17.65
CA ALA A 28 -1.85 16.05 -18.51
C ALA A 28 -1.80 14.70 -19.05
N PRO A 29 -2.25 13.81 -18.45
CA PRO A 29 -2.20 12.47 -18.86
C PRO A 29 -3.07 12.23 -20.04
N ASP A 30 -2.90 11.20 -20.64
CA ASP A 30 -3.67 10.83 -21.73
C ASP A 30 -4.99 10.50 -21.20
N PRO A 31 -5.99 10.87 -21.88
CA PRO A 31 -7.31 10.59 -21.50
C PRO A 31 -7.43 9.08 -21.43
N GLY A 32 -8.05 8.60 -20.48
CA GLY A 32 -8.25 7.19 -20.45
C GLY A 32 -7.13 6.42 -19.82
N THR A 33 -6.11 7.11 -19.41
CA THR A 33 -5.04 6.39 -18.76
C THR A 33 -4.87 6.89 -17.36
N ASP A 34 -5.94 7.13 -16.65
CA ASP A 34 -5.85 7.54 -15.30
C ASP A 34 -5.48 6.31 -14.51
N LEU A 35 -4.28 6.26 -14.02
CA LEU A 35 -3.80 5.13 -13.26
C LEU A 35 -3.56 5.46 -11.79
N ASN A 36 -4.33 6.37 -11.26
CA ASN A 36 -4.20 6.70 -9.86
C ASN A 36 -4.82 5.60 -9.01
N VAL A 37 -4.22 5.35 -7.88
CA VAL A 37 -4.75 4.37 -6.94
C VAL A 37 -5.25 5.15 -5.74
N GLU A 38 -6.45 4.86 -5.29
CA GLU A 38 -7.04 5.56 -4.15
C GLU A 38 -7.36 4.64 -2.99
N ASN A 39 -7.52 5.22 -1.84
CA ASN A 39 -7.90 4.49 -0.64
C ASN A 39 -6.97 3.34 -0.29
N VAL A 40 -5.68 3.59 -0.38
CA VAL A 40 -4.69 2.58 -0.05
C VAL A 40 -4.62 2.49 1.46
N ARG A 41 -5.02 1.38 2.01
CA ARG A 41 -5.10 1.25 3.46
C ARG A 41 -4.98 -0.19 3.94
N TRP A 42 -4.66 -0.34 5.19
CA TRP A 42 -4.61 -1.65 5.80
C TRP A 42 -6.03 -2.11 6.10
N ASP A 43 -6.27 -3.39 5.99
CA ASP A 43 -7.57 -3.96 6.29
C ASP A 43 -7.53 -4.40 7.75
N GLY A 44 -7.80 -3.48 8.65
CA GLY A 44 -7.77 -3.75 10.07
C GLY A 44 -6.39 -4.20 10.52
N ASP A 45 -6.32 -5.25 11.27
CA ASP A 45 -5.07 -5.74 11.81
C ASP A 45 -4.62 -7.01 11.12
N SER A 46 -5.19 -7.32 9.98
CA SER A 46 -4.94 -8.60 9.35
C SER A 46 -3.61 -8.73 8.62
N GLY A 47 -2.96 -7.63 8.37
CA GLY A 47 -1.75 -7.69 7.58
C GLY A 47 -2.04 -7.62 6.09
N SER A 48 -3.29 -7.46 5.71
CA SER A 48 -3.66 -7.34 4.31
C SER A 48 -3.87 -5.88 3.97
N GLY A 49 -3.49 -5.49 2.78
CA GLY A 49 -3.71 -4.14 2.31
C GLY A 49 -4.76 -4.14 1.23
N THR A 50 -5.53 -3.07 1.15
CA THR A 50 -6.57 -2.97 0.14
C THR A 50 -6.52 -1.59 -0.49
N TRP A 51 -7.13 -1.45 -1.64
CA TRP A 51 -7.22 -0.16 -2.30
C TRP A 51 -8.43 -0.19 -3.24
N THR A 52 -8.81 0.94 -3.77
CA THR A 52 -9.95 0.99 -4.66
C THR A 52 -9.53 0.49 -6.04
N ASP A 53 -10.33 -0.34 -6.62
CA ASP A 53 -10.03 -0.89 -7.93
C ASP A 53 -10.06 0.24 -8.97
N ASN A 54 -9.12 0.22 -9.89
CA ASN A 54 -9.04 1.23 -10.95
C ASN A 54 -9.35 0.55 -12.27
N THR A 55 -10.40 0.96 -12.93
CA THR A 55 -10.84 0.29 -14.13
C THR A 55 -9.86 0.41 -15.30
N SER A 56 -8.92 1.32 -15.23
CA SER A 56 -7.92 1.44 -16.29
C SER A 56 -6.71 0.56 -16.03
N ALA A 57 -6.64 -0.03 -14.87
CA ALA A 57 -5.48 -0.84 -14.52
C ALA A 57 -5.64 -2.25 -15.03
N ARG A 58 -4.58 -2.82 -15.53
CA ARG A 58 -4.59 -4.22 -15.92
C ARG A 58 -4.15 -5.05 -14.74
N TYR A 59 -3.32 -4.48 -13.88
CA TYR A 59 -2.92 -5.13 -12.65
C TYR A 59 -2.24 -4.06 -11.80
N TYR A 60 -1.83 -4.43 -10.61
CA TYR A 60 -1.17 -3.52 -9.68
C TYR A 60 0.17 -4.08 -9.29
N GLN A 61 1.05 -3.23 -8.81
CA GLN A 61 2.30 -3.69 -8.24
C GLN A 61 2.32 -3.21 -6.81
N VAL A 62 2.78 -4.04 -5.91
CA VAL A 62 2.82 -3.69 -4.49
C VAL A 62 4.20 -3.99 -3.92
N LYS A 63 4.55 -3.29 -2.87
CA LYS A 63 5.77 -3.55 -2.15
C LYS A 63 5.56 -3.16 -0.71
N LEU A 64 6.36 -3.68 0.19
CA LEU A 64 6.19 -3.47 1.61
C LEU A 64 7.48 -2.95 2.21
N TYR A 65 7.34 -1.98 3.11
CA TYR A 65 8.47 -1.41 3.81
C TYR A 65 8.28 -1.60 5.31
N ARG A 66 9.40 -1.78 6.01
CA ARG A 66 9.39 -1.87 7.45
C ARG A 66 10.45 -0.89 7.90
N ASN A 67 10.11 0.07 8.72
CA ASN A 67 11.03 1.10 9.16
C ASN A 67 11.79 1.71 7.98
N ASP A 68 11.05 1.99 6.92
CA ASP A 68 11.57 2.60 5.71
C ASP A 68 12.52 1.74 4.88
N SER A 69 12.61 0.47 5.17
CA SER A 69 13.44 -0.43 4.36
C SER A 69 12.56 -1.47 3.71
N SER A 70 12.83 -1.78 2.47
CA SER A 70 12.04 -2.76 1.75
C SER A 70 12.20 -4.15 2.35
N VAL A 71 11.12 -4.87 2.52
CA VAL A 71 11.19 -6.21 3.07
C VAL A 71 10.70 -7.28 2.11
N MET A 72 10.39 -6.91 0.89
CA MET A 72 10.00 -7.89 -0.10
C MET A 72 10.21 -7.31 -1.48
N SER A 73 10.26 -8.15 -2.48
CA SER A 73 10.39 -7.68 -3.85
C SER A 73 9.04 -7.18 -4.30
N THR A 74 9.02 -6.35 -5.31
CA THR A 74 7.77 -5.86 -5.87
C THR A 74 7.01 -7.05 -6.46
N VAL A 75 5.73 -7.11 -6.20
CA VAL A 75 4.90 -8.21 -6.67
C VAL A 75 3.76 -7.68 -7.53
N SER A 76 3.38 -8.40 -8.56
CA SER A 76 2.26 -8.03 -9.40
C SER A 76 1.01 -8.70 -8.85
N VAL A 77 -0.06 -7.92 -8.73
CA VAL A 77 -1.29 -8.39 -8.12
C VAL A 77 -2.46 -8.06 -9.03
N TYR A 78 -3.33 -9.00 -9.24
CA TYR A 78 -4.46 -8.78 -10.14
C TYR A 78 -5.78 -8.49 -9.41
N ASP A 79 -5.74 -8.42 -8.09
CA ASP A 79 -6.90 -8.05 -7.30
C ASP A 79 -6.61 -6.70 -6.65
N ASN A 80 -7.55 -6.14 -5.93
CA ASN A 80 -7.34 -4.88 -5.26
C ASN A 80 -7.01 -5.09 -3.77
N SER A 81 -6.34 -6.18 -3.49
CA SER A 81 -5.86 -6.45 -2.13
C SER A 81 -4.68 -7.40 -2.19
N TYR A 82 -3.90 -7.43 -1.15
CA TYR A 82 -2.77 -8.35 -1.07
C TYR A 82 -2.47 -8.62 0.40
N ASP A 83 -2.16 -9.86 0.73
CA ASP A 83 -1.88 -10.23 2.10
C ASP A 83 -0.37 -10.17 2.33
N PHE A 84 0.08 -9.23 3.12
CA PHE A 84 1.50 -9.04 3.40
C PHE A 84 1.95 -9.78 4.66
N ALA A 85 1.03 -10.44 5.35
CA ALA A 85 1.35 -11.03 6.66
C ALA A 85 2.57 -11.94 6.66
N GLY A 86 2.79 -12.64 5.58
CA GLY A 86 3.95 -13.53 5.53
C GLY A 86 5.27 -12.80 5.59
N HIS A 87 5.27 -11.50 5.31
CA HIS A 87 6.49 -10.72 5.33
C HIS A 87 6.56 -9.82 6.57
N MET A 88 5.58 -9.93 7.46
CA MET A 88 5.51 -9.06 8.62
C MET A 88 5.91 -9.84 9.86
N THR A 89 7.13 -10.34 9.86
CA THR A 89 7.59 -11.26 10.90
C THR A 89 8.37 -10.59 12.02
N ARG A 90 8.58 -9.30 11.96
CA ARG A 90 9.31 -8.60 12.99
C ARG A 90 8.59 -7.36 13.43
N ARG A 91 8.92 -6.86 14.60
CA ARG A 91 8.27 -5.65 15.06
C ARG A 91 8.73 -4.50 14.20
N GLY A 92 7.95 -3.49 14.07
CA GLY A 92 8.34 -2.30 13.34
C GLY A 92 7.16 -1.54 12.78
N ASN A 93 7.47 -0.50 12.06
CA ASN A 93 6.47 0.33 11.42
C ASN A 93 6.38 -0.09 9.97
N TYR A 94 5.22 -0.55 9.57
CA TYR A 94 5.03 -1.07 8.22
C TYR A 94 4.14 -0.16 7.38
N CYS A 95 4.49 -0.01 6.12
CA CYS A 95 3.58 0.61 5.18
C CYS A 95 3.78 -0.09 3.86
N PHE A 96 2.74 -0.14 3.05
CA PHE A 96 2.88 -0.75 1.75
C PHE A 96 2.57 0.30 0.69
N MET A 97 3.02 0.06 -0.50
CA MET A 97 2.80 0.97 -1.61
C MET A 97 2.20 0.22 -2.77
N VAL A 98 1.36 0.90 -3.51
CA VAL A 98 0.67 0.30 -4.64
C VAL A 98 0.76 1.25 -5.82
N ARG A 99 0.90 0.72 -7.01
CA ARG A 99 0.72 1.54 -8.20
C ARG A 99 -0.03 0.70 -9.22
N ALA A 100 -0.78 1.34 -10.09
CA ALA A 100 -1.52 0.66 -11.11
C ALA A 100 -0.67 0.58 -12.37
N VAL A 101 -0.83 -0.49 -13.12
CA VAL A 101 -0.12 -0.65 -14.37
C VAL A 101 -1.19 -0.86 -15.43
N GLY A 102 -1.15 -0.09 -16.46
CA GLY A 102 -2.15 -0.15 -17.52
C GLY A 102 -1.62 -0.74 -18.80
N SER A 103 -2.30 -0.51 -19.88
CA SER A 103 -1.91 -1.05 -21.14
C SER A 103 -0.57 -0.49 -21.59
N GLY A 104 0.17 -1.26 -22.32
CA GLY A 104 1.43 -0.76 -22.84
C GLY A 104 2.46 -0.50 -21.77
N SER A 105 2.32 -1.11 -20.65
CA SER A 105 3.25 -0.92 -19.54
C SER A 105 3.22 0.47 -18.93
N ALA A 106 2.16 1.22 -19.16
CA ALA A 106 2.02 2.52 -18.53
C ALA A 106 1.90 2.29 -17.04
N LYS A 107 2.55 3.11 -16.22
CA LYS A 107 2.51 2.94 -14.79
C LYS A 107 2.08 4.22 -14.10
N GLY A 108 1.26 4.08 -13.10
CA GLY A 108 0.83 5.22 -12.31
C GLY A 108 1.82 5.49 -11.19
N GLU A 109 1.49 6.46 -10.36
CA GLU A 109 2.34 6.81 -9.26
C GLU A 109 2.23 5.82 -8.12
N TRP A 110 3.28 5.64 -7.36
CA TRP A 110 3.21 4.81 -6.18
C TRP A 110 2.45 5.58 -5.10
N VAL A 111 1.53 4.91 -4.45
CA VAL A 111 0.75 5.52 -3.38
C VAL A 111 0.97 4.70 -2.12
N SER A 112 1.26 5.36 -1.03
CA SER A 112 1.59 4.68 0.22
C SER A 112 0.38 4.55 1.13
N SER A 113 0.32 3.46 1.86
CA SER A 113 -0.69 3.28 2.89
C SER A 113 -0.27 4.08 4.11
N ASP A 114 -1.15 4.13 5.12
CA ASP A 114 -0.78 4.67 6.41
C ASP A 114 0.16 3.65 7.07
N THR A 115 0.77 4.06 8.13
CA THR A 115 1.74 3.20 8.82
C THR A 115 1.03 2.34 9.86
N MET A 116 1.41 1.07 9.91
CA MET A 116 0.89 0.17 10.91
C MET A 116 2.05 -0.32 11.77
N PHE A 117 1.99 -0.09 13.06
CA PHE A 117 3.05 -0.55 13.94
C PHE A 117 2.70 -1.91 14.51
N LEU A 118 3.66 -2.83 14.49
CA LEU A 118 3.47 -4.13 15.11
C LEU A 118 4.52 -4.34 16.19
N THR A 119 4.09 -4.90 17.30
CA THR A 119 5.03 -5.31 18.34
C THR A 119 5.58 -6.66 17.91
N ALA A 120 6.60 -7.14 18.55
CA ALA A 120 7.18 -8.42 18.21
C ALA A 120 6.14 -9.53 18.36
N GLU A 121 5.31 -9.44 19.38
CA GLU A 121 4.31 -10.44 19.61
C GLU A 121 3.23 -10.40 18.53
N GLU A 122 2.82 -9.24 18.14
CA GLU A 122 1.81 -9.11 17.09
C GLU A 122 2.34 -9.63 15.76
N ALA A 123 3.61 -9.36 15.48
CA ALA A 123 4.19 -9.81 14.23
C ALA A 123 4.28 -11.33 14.23
N ASP A 124 4.60 -11.92 15.37
CA ASP A 124 4.70 -13.35 15.46
C ASP A 124 3.32 -13.98 15.23
N ASP A 125 2.29 -13.42 15.82
CA ASP A 125 0.95 -13.96 15.66
C ASP A 125 0.49 -13.85 14.22
N LEU A 126 0.75 -12.74 13.57
CA LEU A 126 0.31 -12.56 12.21
C LEU A 126 1.02 -13.53 11.30
N SER A 127 2.31 -13.68 11.42
CA SER A 127 3.04 -14.58 10.54
C SER A 127 2.70 -16.03 10.81
N TYR A 128 2.33 -16.34 12.03
CA TYR A 128 1.99 -17.72 12.38
C TYR A 128 0.66 -18.04 11.69
N ASP A 129 -0.31 -17.16 11.77
CA ASP A 129 -1.61 -17.39 11.16
C ASP A 129 -1.46 -17.50 9.64
N TYR A 130 -0.58 -16.72 9.07
CA TYR A 130 -0.39 -16.76 7.63
C TYR A 130 0.14 -18.14 7.21
N ARG A 131 1.04 -18.71 7.99
CA ARG A 131 1.62 -19.98 7.64
C ARG A 131 0.72 -21.17 7.96
N HIS A 132 -0.28 -20.96 8.73
CA HIS A 132 -1.18 -22.02 9.12
C HIS A 132 -2.60 -21.71 8.69
#